data_9cbc5df4cd72cac5bf1330475492834e
#
_entry.id   9cbc5df4cd72cac5bf1330475492834e
#
_cell.length_a   1.000
_cell.length_b   1.000
_cell.length_c   1.000
_cell.angle_alpha   90.00
_cell.angle_beta   90.00
_cell.angle_gamma   90.00
#
_symmetry.space_group_name_H-M   'P 1'
#
loop_
_entity.id
_entity.type
_entity.pdbx_description
1 polymer ?
#
loop_
_entity_poly.entity_id
_entity_poly.type
_entity_poly.pdbx_seq_one_letter_code
_entity_poly.pdbx_strand_id
1 'polypeptide(L)'
;EKSAYLRKRAAGKWKALFRVLKACKKRPKEELLDKIYQRDLAALRIWRPRTLAGDATLFRCAIHFHPEQTRSLDLGWEQYCGGRLNVVNLPGYHSLMFTAPFAKQVVGELTECLEDCGAKSDEN
;
A
#
# COMPACT_ATOMS: atom_id res chain seq x y z
N GLU A 1 36.96 -32.29 -36.53
CA GLU A 1 35.50 -32.16 -36.83
C GLU A 1 34.65 -32.06 -35.59
N LYS A 2 34.87 -32.89 -34.55
CA LYS A 2 34.09 -32.87 -33.29
C LYS A 2 34.14 -31.52 -32.55
N SER A 3 35.25 -30.81 -32.57
CA SER A 3 35.45 -29.51 -31.90
C SER A 3 34.61 -28.38 -32.55
N ALA A 4 34.49 -28.36 -33.88
CA ALA A 4 33.68 -27.37 -34.58
C ALA A 4 32.17 -27.55 -34.35
N TYR A 5 31.71 -28.80 -34.24
CA TYR A 5 30.33 -29.14 -33.94
C TYR A 5 29.92 -28.68 -32.52
N LEU A 6 30.78 -28.90 -31.52
CA LEU A 6 30.53 -28.47 -30.14
C LEU A 6 30.47 -26.94 -30.01
N ARG A 7 31.35 -26.20 -30.72
CA ARG A 7 31.31 -24.72 -30.73
C ARG A 7 30.02 -24.17 -31.36
N LYS A 8 29.52 -24.75 -32.45
CA LYS A 8 28.25 -24.35 -33.08
C LYS A 8 27.05 -24.61 -32.14
N ARG A 9 27.06 -25.73 -31.44
CA ARG A 9 25.98 -26.10 -30.48
C ARG A 9 25.97 -25.20 -29.23
N ALA A 10 27.16 -24.82 -28.73
CA ALA A 10 27.30 -23.86 -27.64
C ALA A 10 26.81 -22.47 -28.07
N ALA A 11 27.23 -21.97 -29.25
CA ALA A 11 26.79 -20.69 -29.77
C ALA A 11 25.26 -20.60 -29.97
N GLY A 12 24.62 -21.70 -30.38
CA GLY A 12 23.14 -21.77 -30.47
C GLY A 12 22.46 -21.64 -29.12
N LYS A 13 22.97 -22.29 -28.07
CA LYS A 13 22.44 -22.20 -26.70
C LYS A 13 22.62 -20.80 -26.10
N TRP A 14 23.75 -20.13 -26.33
CA TRP A 14 23.99 -18.75 -25.92
C TRP A 14 23.04 -17.77 -26.63
N LYS A 15 22.78 -17.92 -27.90
CA LYS A 15 21.80 -17.10 -28.64
C LYS A 15 20.38 -17.29 -28.10
N ALA A 16 19.98 -18.52 -27.75
CA ALA A 16 18.69 -18.79 -27.13
C ALA A 16 18.60 -18.17 -25.74
N LEU A 17 19.63 -18.30 -24.90
CA LEU A 17 19.71 -17.67 -23.58
C LEU A 17 19.62 -16.13 -23.67
N PHE A 18 20.35 -15.52 -24.60
CA PHE A 18 20.28 -14.08 -24.84
C PHE A 18 18.90 -13.60 -25.35
N ARG A 19 18.16 -14.43 -26.11
CA ARG A 19 16.77 -14.12 -26.49
C ARG A 19 15.85 -14.13 -25.27
N VAL A 20 15.98 -15.11 -24.39
CA VAL A 20 15.20 -15.21 -23.15
C VAL A 20 15.52 -14.04 -22.23
N LEU A 21 16.79 -13.69 -22.06
CA LEU A 21 17.22 -12.53 -21.28
C LEU A 21 16.75 -11.19 -21.88
N LYS A 22 16.70 -11.06 -23.21
CA LYS A 22 16.09 -9.89 -23.88
C LYS A 22 14.57 -9.85 -23.77
N ALA A 23 13.90 -11.00 -23.72
CA ALA A 23 12.44 -11.08 -23.50
C ALA A 23 12.04 -10.72 -22.07
N CYS A 24 12.98 -10.77 -21.10
CA CYS A 24 12.83 -10.25 -19.75
C CYS A 24 12.95 -8.71 -19.65
N LYS A 25 12.92 -7.97 -20.78
CA LYS A 25 12.71 -6.53 -20.71
C LYS A 25 11.37 -6.29 -20.04
N LYS A 26 11.38 -5.54 -18.93
CA LYS A 26 10.17 -5.05 -18.24
C LYS A 26 9.15 -4.60 -19.29
N ARG A 27 7.90 -5.07 -19.16
CA ARG A 27 6.85 -4.65 -20.08
C ARG A 27 6.71 -3.13 -19.99
N PRO A 28 6.41 -2.42 -21.09
CA PRO A 28 6.26 -0.96 -21.07
C PRO A 28 5.34 -0.45 -19.94
N LYS A 29 4.30 -1.22 -19.61
CA LYS A 29 3.40 -0.94 -18.50
C LYS A 29 4.09 -1.02 -17.13
N GLU A 30 5.00 -1.97 -16.93
CA GLU A 30 5.76 -2.13 -15.67
C GLU A 30 6.76 -0.97 -15.51
N GLU A 31 7.40 -0.55 -16.58
CA GLU A 31 8.30 0.61 -16.56
C GLU A 31 7.56 1.92 -16.24
N LEU A 32 6.35 2.10 -16.77
CA LEU A 32 5.50 3.24 -16.45
C LEU A 32 5.08 3.23 -14.98
N LEU A 33 4.67 2.07 -14.46
CA LEU A 33 4.29 1.91 -13.05
C LEU A 33 5.47 2.19 -12.12
N ASP A 34 6.68 1.72 -12.45
CA ASP A 34 7.89 2.04 -11.69
C ASP A 34 8.16 3.55 -11.67
N LYS A 35 8.01 4.24 -12.80
CA LYS A 35 8.18 5.71 -12.88
C LYS A 35 7.16 6.45 -12.03
N ILE A 36 5.89 6.05 -12.09
CA ILE A 36 4.82 6.60 -11.25
C ILE A 36 5.15 6.39 -9.78
N TYR A 37 5.49 5.18 -9.38
CA TYR A 37 5.84 4.84 -8.00
C TYR A 37 7.03 5.67 -7.48
N GLN A 38 8.10 5.81 -8.26
CA GLN A 38 9.26 6.63 -7.86
C GLN A 38 8.90 8.11 -7.71
N ARG A 39 8.05 8.64 -8.60
CA ARG A 39 7.55 10.01 -8.49
C ARG A 39 6.72 10.21 -7.22
N ASP A 40 5.85 9.27 -6.92
CA ASP A 40 4.97 9.34 -5.75
C ASP A 40 5.78 9.22 -4.45
N LEU A 41 6.80 8.36 -4.41
CA LEU A 41 7.75 8.31 -3.29
C LEU A 41 8.52 9.63 -3.11
N ALA A 42 8.93 10.27 -4.21
CA ALA A 42 9.59 11.56 -4.14
C ALA A 42 8.65 12.65 -3.59
N ALA A 43 7.38 12.65 -4.02
CA ALA A 43 6.37 13.55 -3.50
C ALA A 43 6.12 13.34 -2.00
N LEU A 44 6.03 12.10 -1.54
CA LEU A 44 5.85 11.78 -0.12
C LEU A 44 7.02 12.28 0.75
N ARG A 45 8.26 12.28 0.24
CA ARG A 45 9.43 12.76 0.99
C ARG A 45 9.39 14.26 1.28
N ILE A 46 8.78 15.04 0.40
CA ILE A 46 8.68 16.50 0.54
C ILE A 46 7.34 16.94 1.11
N TRP A 47 6.36 16.07 1.10
CA TRP A 47 5.03 16.36 1.64
C TRP A 47 5.09 16.63 3.14
N ARG A 48 4.42 17.69 3.55
CA ARG A 48 4.26 18.07 4.96
C ARG A 48 2.77 18.26 5.20
N PRO A 49 2.12 17.33 5.90
CA PRO A 49 0.70 17.46 6.22
C PRO A 49 0.48 18.67 7.15
N ARG A 50 -0.65 19.31 6.95
CA ARG A 50 -1.14 20.32 7.89
C ARG A 50 -1.90 19.62 9.00
N THR A 51 -1.88 20.20 10.19
CA THR A 51 -2.70 19.73 11.30
C THR A 51 -4.17 19.91 10.97
N LEU A 52 -4.96 18.86 11.13
CA LEU A 52 -6.42 18.88 11.02
C LEU A 52 -6.98 19.57 12.28
N ALA A 53 -7.75 20.64 12.10
CA ALA A 53 -8.44 21.29 13.21
C ALA A 53 -9.72 20.51 13.53
N GLY A 54 -9.66 19.59 14.48
CA GLY A 54 -10.81 18.79 14.90
C GLY A 54 -10.45 17.34 15.23
N ASP A 55 -11.50 16.59 15.58
CA ASP A 55 -11.40 15.17 15.89
C ASP A 55 -11.27 14.36 14.60
N ALA A 56 -10.60 13.19 14.68
CA ALA A 56 -10.47 12.26 13.58
C ALA A 56 -10.64 10.81 14.06
N THR A 57 -11.09 9.94 13.18
CA THR A 57 -11.14 8.50 13.43
C THR A 57 -10.23 7.76 12.45
N LEU A 58 -9.30 6.99 12.99
CA LEU A 58 -8.39 6.13 12.23
C LEU A 58 -8.88 4.68 12.25
N PHE A 59 -9.27 4.17 11.10
CA PHE A 59 -9.55 2.74 10.93
C PHE A 59 -8.26 1.99 10.62
N ARG A 60 -7.80 1.17 11.56
CA ARG A 60 -6.54 0.46 11.50
C ARG A 60 -6.77 -1.04 11.38
N CYS A 61 -6.19 -1.68 10.37
CA CYS A 61 -6.21 -3.14 10.26
C CYS A 61 -5.24 -3.79 11.25
N ALA A 62 -5.66 -4.92 11.84
CA ALA A 62 -4.89 -5.65 12.85
C ALA A 62 -3.61 -6.28 12.29
N ILE A 63 -3.61 -6.65 11.00
CA ILE A 63 -2.48 -7.33 10.36
C ILE A 63 -1.74 -6.39 9.42
N HIS A 64 -0.47 -6.19 9.69
CA HIS A 64 0.44 -5.36 8.90
C HIS A 64 1.53 -6.22 8.25
N PHE A 65 1.91 -5.90 7.00
CA PHE A 65 3.01 -6.60 6.31
C PHE A 65 4.39 -6.24 6.88
N HIS A 66 4.51 -5.08 7.54
CA HIS A 66 5.76 -4.59 8.11
C HIS A 66 5.60 -4.37 9.61
N PRO A 67 6.13 -5.29 10.45
CA PRO A 67 6.00 -5.18 11.91
C PRO A 67 6.56 -3.89 12.51
N GLU A 68 7.58 -3.30 11.88
CA GLU A 68 8.16 -2.02 12.30
C GLU A 68 7.19 -0.84 12.18
N GLN A 69 6.16 -0.93 11.34
CA GLN A 69 5.12 0.09 11.19
C GLN A 69 4.06 0.04 12.29
N THR A 70 4.09 -0.98 13.14
CA THR A 70 3.11 -1.19 14.21
C THR A 70 3.53 -0.63 15.57
N ARG A 71 4.66 0.08 15.65
CA ARG A 71 5.20 0.59 16.92
C ARG A 71 4.29 1.60 17.62
N SER A 72 3.46 2.31 16.85
CA SER A 72 2.49 3.26 17.37
C SER A 72 1.08 2.80 17.03
N LEU A 73 0.15 2.88 17.98
CA LEU A 73 -1.26 2.52 17.81
C LEU A 73 -1.96 3.44 16.80
N ASP A 74 -1.54 4.69 16.74
CA ASP A 74 -2.06 5.75 15.91
C ASP A 74 -1.38 5.84 14.53
N LEU A 75 -0.39 4.97 14.23
CA LEU A 75 0.45 4.99 13.03
C LEU A 75 1.11 6.37 12.77
N GLY A 76 1.32 7.17 13.81
CA GLY A 76 1.90 8.51 13.75
C GLY A 76 0.92 9.60 13.33
N TRP A 77 -0.40 9.35 13.31
CA TRP A 77 -1.41 10.34 12.94
C TRP A 77 -1.74 11.34 14.04
N GLU A 78 -1.53 11.00 15.32
CA GLU A 78 -1.86 11.86 16.45
C GLU A 78 -1.23 13.26 16.32
N GLN A 79 0.01 13.35 15.88
CA GLN A 79 0.73 14.61 15.68
C GLN A 79 0.09 15.53 14.63
N TYR A 80 -0.82 15.02 13.80
CA TYR A 80 -1.53 15.76 12.76
C TYR A 80 -3.00 16.01 13.09
N CYS A 81 -3.46 15.61 14.27
CA CYS A 81 -4.80 15.88 14.76
C CYS A 81 -4.74 16.97 15.82
N GLY A 82 -5.47 18.07 15.61
CA GLY A 82 -5.60 19.15 16.57
C GLY A 82 -6.63 18.87 17.66
N GLY A 83 -7.54 17.91 17.40
CA GLY A 83 -8.50 17.35 18.35
C GLY A 83 -8.13 15.93 18.76
N ARG A 84 -9.15 15.15 19.15
CA ARG A 84 -8.97 13.77 19.56
C ARG A 84 -8.84 12.84 18.36
N LEU A 85 -7.86 11.92 18.42
CA LEU A 85 -7.75 10.80 17.48
C LEU A 85 -8.40 9.54 18.10
N ASN A 86 -9.49 9.08 17.51
CA ASN A 86 -10.10 7.79 17.84
C ASN A 86 -9.49 6.70 16.94
N VAL A 87 -9.04 5.58 17.52
CA VAL A 87 -8.45 4.47 16.74
C VAL A 87 -9.35 3.26 16.81
N VAL A 88 -9.93 2.88 15.67
CA VAL A 88 -10.78 1.71 15.50
C VAL A 88 -9.96 0.58 14.87
N ASN A 89 -9.86 -0.55 15.59
CA ASN A 89 -9.11 -1.70 15.08
C ASN A 89 -10.04 -2.62 14.28
N LEU A 90 -9.70 -2.82 13.01
CA LEU A 90 -10.41 -3.71 12.10
C LEU A 90 -9.64 -5.03 11.93
N PRO A 91 -10.33 -6.16 11.75
CA PRO A 91 -9.67 -7.43 11.49
C PRO A 91 -9.05 -7.47 10.08
N GLY A 92 -8.07 -8.35 9.89
CA GLY A 92 -7.48 -8.64 8.59
C GLY A 92 -6.44 -7.62 8.12
N TYR A 93 -6.22 -7.63 6.82
CA TYR A 93 -5.23 -6.79 6.12
C TYR A 93 -5.89 -5.58 5.47
N HIS A 94 -5.17 -4.47 5.39
CA HIS A 94 -5.63 -3.24 4.74
C HIS A 94 -6.14 -3.48 3.30
N SER A 95 -5.48 -4.32 2.51
CA SER A 95 -5.89 -4.63 1.13
C SER A 95 -7.19 -5.44 1.02
N LEU A 96 -7.66 -6.05 2.11
CA LEU A 96 -8.85 -6.89 2.14
C LEU A 96 -10.02 -6.27 2.89
N MET A 97 -9.84 -5.11 3.54
CA MET A 97 -10.84 -4.51 4.42
C MET A 97 -12.19 -4.25 3.72
N PHE A 98 -12.19 -3.97 2.42
CA PHE A 98 -13.41 -3.76 1.63
C PHE A 98 -13.92 -5.01 0.90
N THR A 99 -13.38 -6.19 1.22
CA THR A 99 -13.82 -7.47 0.64
C THR A 99 -14.50 -8.32 1.70
N ALA A 100 -15.34 -9.29 1.26
CA ALA A 100 -15.91 -10.26 2.18
C ALA A 100 -14.81 -11.14 2.82
N PRO A 101 -14.91 -11.49 4.11
CA PRO A 101 -16.02 -11.19 5.04
C PRO A 101 -15.89 -9.84 5.78
N PHE A 102 -14.78 -9.10 5.61
CA PHE A 102 -14.44 -7.95 6.46
C PHE A 102 -15.27 -6.69 6.16
N ALA A 103 -15.71 -6.51 4.90
CA ALA A 103 -16.45 -5.31 4.47
C ALA A 103 -17.67 -5.00 5.32
N LYS A 104 -18.41 -6.03 5.78
CA LYS A 104 -19.59 -5.85 6.62
C LYS A 104 -19.24 -5.19 7.97
N GLN A 105 -18.14 -5.60 8.58
CA GLN A 105 -17.68 -5.02 9.84
C GLN A 105 -17.21 -3.59 9.65
N VAL A 106 -16.44 -3.31 8.57
CA VAL A 106 -16.00 -1.94 8.23
C VAL A 106 -17.18 -1.00 8.08
N VAL A 107 -18.24 -1.45 7.39
CA VAL A 107 -19.47 -0.66 7.21
C VAL A 107 -20.15 -0.42 8.56
N GLY A 108 -20.25 -1.42 9.44
CA GLY A 108 -20.82 -1.26 10.78
C GLY A 108 -20.09 -0.19 11.59
N GLU A 109 -18.78 -0.34 11.76
CA GLU A 109 -17.94 0.61 12.51
C GLU A 109 -17.99 2.04 11.92
N LEU A 110 -18.01 2.16 10.58
CA LEU A 110 -18.14 3.45 9.92
C LEU A 110 -19.50 4.09 10.17
N THR A 111 -20.58 3.31 10.15
CA THR A 111 -21.94 3.80 10.42
C THR A 111 -22.04 4.32 11.83
N GLU A 112 -21.56 3.56 12.83
CA GLU A 112 -21.53 4.00 14.23
C GLU A 112 -20.75 5.31 14.42
N CYS A 113 -19.58 5.43 13.80
CA CYS A 113 -18.79 6.67 13.85
C CYS A 113 -19.53 7.87 13.25
N LEU A 114 -20.28 7.67 12.16
CA LEU A 114 -21.03 8.75 11.51
C LEU A 114 -22.25 9.17 12.34
N GLU A 115 -22.94 8.23 12.97
CA GLU A 115 -24.07 8.49 13.87
C GLU A 115 -23.61 9.29 15.09
N ASP A 116 -22.50 8.90 15.71
CA ASP A 116 -21.90 9.61 16.84
C ASP A 116 -21.48 11.06 16.48
N CYS A 117 -21.01 11.28 15.25
CA CYS A 117 -20.68 12.63 14.77
C CYS A 117 -21.94 13.46 14.52
N GLY A 118 -23.02 12.86 13.99
CA GLY A 118 -24.28 13.54 13.74
C GLY A 118 -24.97 14.00 15.05
N ALA A 119 -25.01 13.14 16.05
CA ALA A 119 -25.61 13.45 17.35
C ALA A 119 -24.96 14.66 18.05
N LYS A 120 -23.64 14.85 17.88
CA LYS A 120 -22.91 16.00 18.46
C LYS A 120 -23.12 17.30 17.73
N SER A 121 -23.60 17.27 16.49
CA SER A 121 -23.85 18.47 15.69
C SER A 121 -25.19 19.14 16.05
N ASP A 122 -26.12 18.39 16.61
CA ASP A 122 -27.48 18.85 16.95
C ASP A 122 -27.55 19.46 18.37
N GLU A 123 -26.48 19.37 19.17
CA GLU A 123 -26.42 19.93 20.54
C GLU A 123 -25.74 21.30 20.63
N ASN A 124 -25.35 21.91 19.51
CA ASN A 124 -24.64 23.18 19.46
C ASN A 124 -25.44 24.23 18.67
#